data_db7d57a1086e6efbe07d0afa5b42e655
#
_entry.id   db7d57a1086e6efbe07d0afa5b42e655
#
_cell.length_a   1.000
_cell.length_b   1.000
_cell.length_c   1.000
_cell.angle_alpha   90.00
_cell.angle_beta   90.00
_cell.angle_gamma   90.00
#
_symmetry.space_group_name_H-M   'P 1'
#
loop_
_entity.id
_entity.type
_entity.pdbx_description
1 polymer ?
#
loop_
_entity_poly.entity_id
_entity_poly.type
_entity_poly.pdbx_seq_one_letter_code
_entity_poly.pdbx_strand_id
1 'polypeptide(L)'
;MIPGNENYEDFDEDEQDSDFEDYTEPSYTYAMKMTGDEAKEDSFVGKVDDTEAMQQAVMKILTTERYEHEIYSWDFGIETKDLYGMDILFVMSELKTRIEDAITADDRFESVDDYFVEKVGKNIVHCTFTVTTAGGEQIGSEYDFDMTGG
;
A
#
# COMPACT_ATOMS: atom_id res chain seq x y z
N MET A 1 -31.49 54.46 -5.26
CA MET A 1 -31.49 53.63 -6.44
C MET A 1 -30.21 52.83 -6.47
N ILE A 2 -30.32 51.60 -6.18
CA ILE A 2 -29.19 50.69 -6.27
C ILE A 2 -28.97 50.47 -7.76
N PRO A 3 -27.83 50.86 -8.32
CA PRO A 3 -27.51 50.39 -9.64
C PRO A 3 -27.51 48.89 -9.58
N GLY A 4 -28.56 48.34 -10.16
CA GLY A 4 -28.56 46.91 -10.32
C GLY A 4 -27.29 46.58 -11.04
N ASN A 5 -26.42 46.00 -10.33
CA ASN A 5 -25.24 45.45 -10.94
C ASN A 5 -25.67 44.18 -11.65
N GLU A 6 -26.17 44.41 -12.83
CA GLU A 6 -26.58 43.35 -13.73
C GLU A 6 -25.38 42.58 -14.26
N ASN A 7 -24.22 42.97 -13.83
CA ASN A 7 -22.96 42.30 -14.17
C ASN A 7 -22.51 41.33 -13.06
N TYR A 8 -23.42 40.56 -12.55
CA TYR A 8 -23.04 39.25 -12.23
C TYR A 8 -22.88 38.57 -13.58
N GLU A 9 -21.72 38.81 -14.16
CA GLU A 9 -21.26 37.99 -15.22
C GLU A 9 -21.55 36.59 -14.75
N ASP A 10 -22.35 35.91 -15.49
CA ASP A 10 -22.51 34.48 -15.35
C ASP A 10 -21.12 33.95 -15.27
N PHE A 11 -20.68 33.58 -14.08
CA PHE A 11 -19.62 32.61 -13.97
C PHE A 11 -20.18 31.41 -14.70
N ASP A 12 -19.75 31.26 -15.92
CA ASP A 12 -19.95 30.04 -16.64
C ASP A 12 -19.31 28.97 -15.80
N GLU A 13 -20.03 28.47 -14.83
CA GLU A 13 -19.66 27.30 -14.03
C GLU A 13 -19.57 26.05 -14.89
N ASP A 14 -19.80 26.22 -16.16
CA ASP A 14 -19.84 25.14 -17.15
C ASP A 14 -18.44 24.74 -17.63
N GLU A 15 -17.41 25.45 -17.22
CA GLU A 15 -16.03 25.05 -17.53
C GLU A 15 -15.32 24.34 -16.38
N GLN A 16 -16.05 23.88 -15.42
CA GLN A 16 -15.57 22.78 -14.63
C GLN A 16 -15.79 21.51 -15.41
N ASP A 17 -15.10 21.45 -16.51
CA ASP A 17 -14.69 20.19 -17.01
C ASP A 17 -14.01 19.49 -15.84
N SER A 18 -14.76 18.67 -15.23
CA SER A 18 -14.26 17.69 -14.30
C SER A 18 -13.45 16.68 -15.12
N ASP A 19 -12.33 17.15 -15.64
CA ASP A 19 -11.25 16.28 -16.03
C ASP A 19 -10.62 15.65 -14.79
N PHE A 20 -11.46 15.23 -13.86
CA PHE A 20 -11.14 14.17 -12.94
C PHE A 20 -11.27 12.84 -13.67
N GLU A 21 -10.98 12.87 -14.96
CA GLU A 21 -10.85 11.67 -15.72
C GLU A 21 -9.61 10.96 -15.24
N ASP A 22 -9.86 9.94 -14.45
CA ASP A 22 -8.96 8.82 -14.32
C ASP A 22 -7.50 9.22 -14.07
N TYR A 23 -7.31 10.05 -13.01
CA TYR A 23 -5.98 10.29 -12.51
C TYR A 23 -5.45 9.01 -11.87
N THR A 24 -4.95 8.14 -12.69
CA THR A 24 -4.12 7.04 -12.22
C THR A 24 -2.86 7.65 -11.63
N GLU A 25 -2.70 7.52 -10.33
CA GLU A 25 -1.45 7.93 -9.71
C GLU A 25 -0.28 7.27 -10.45
N PRO A 26 0.72 8.03 -10.86
CA PRO A 26 1.86 7.45 -11.54
C PRO A 26 2.54 6.41 -10.65
N SER A 27 2.90 5.28 -11.22
CA SER A 27 3.67 4.23 -10.56
C SER A 27 5.09 4.66 -10.14
N TYR A 28 5.38 5.90 -10.39
CA TYR A 28 6.66 6.56 -10.25
C TYR A 28 6.88 7.07 -8.83
N THR A 29 7.88 6.57 -8.15
CA THR A 29 8.21 6.91 -6.77
C THR A 29 9.73 6.95 -6.54
N TYR A 30 10.13 7.37 -5.35
CA TYR A 30 11.54 7.35 -4.96
C TYR A 30 11.95 5.95 -4.51
N ALA A 31 13.13 5.51 -4.96
CA ALA A 31 13.74 4.27 -4.50
C ALA A 31 14.08 4.36 -3.01
N MET A 32 13.67 3.35 -2.26
CA MET A 32 14.06 3.18 -0.87
C MET A 32 15.02 2.00 -0.73
N LYS A 33 16.05 2.16 0.09
CA LYS A 33 16.90 1.03 0.47
C LYS A 33 16.16 0.16 1.48
N MET A 34 15.85 -1.04 1.07
CA MET A 34 15.13 -2.02 1.86
C MET A 34 16.05 -2.95 2.66
N THR A 35 17.33 -2.87 2.43
CA THR A 35 18.33 -3.69 3.15
C THR A 35 18.96 -2.88 4.28
N GLY A 36 19.07 -3.51 5.45
CA GLY A 36 19.57 -2.93 6.68
C GLY A 36 21.07 -2.60 6.72
N ASP A 37 21.69 -2.42 5.57
CA ASP A 37 23.06 -1.91 5.51
C ASP A 37 23.03 -0.41 5.76
N GLU A 38 23.64 -0.05 6.85
CA GLU A 38 23.99 1.28 7.34
C GLU A 38 23.36 2.44 6.55
N ALA A 39 22.31 2.99 7.11
CA ALA A 39 21.68 4.21 6.59
C ALA A 39 22.72 5.33 6.53
N LYS A 40 23.40 5.42 5.40
CA LYS A 40 24.02 6.69 5.03
C LYS A 40 22.89 7.66 4.73
N GLU A 41 23.06 8.89 5.15
CA GLU A 41 22.06 9.98 5.09
C GLU A 41 21.44 10.22 3.71
N ASP A 42 21.88 9.53 2.69
CA ASP A 42 21.35 9.58 1.33
C ASP A 42 20.59 8.29 0.98
N SER A 43 19.54 8.00 1.74
CA SER A 43 18.72 6.79 1.49
C SER A 43 17.85 6.86 0.23
N PHE A 44 17.72 8.02 -0.39
CA PHE A 44 16.98 8.18 -1.64
C PHE A 44 17.95 8.12 -2.82
N VAL A 45 17.94 7.00 -3.52
CA VAL A 45 18.86 6.75 -4.65
C VAL A 45 18.33 7.31 -5.98
N GLY A 46 17.16 7.94 -5.93
CA GLY A 46 16.50 8.46 -7.12
C GLY A 46 15.07 7.99 -7.24
N LYS A 47 14.45 8.23 -8.36
CA LYS A 47 13.10 7.78 -8.67
C LYS A 47 13.14 6.43 -9.35
N VAL A 48 12.24 5.56 -8.95
CA VAL A 48 11.99 4.27 -9.59
C VAL A 48 10.61 4.25 -10.20
N ASP A 49 10.45 3.46 -11.22
CA ASP A 49 9.20 3.29 -11.94
C ASP A 49 8.88 1.80 -12.11
N ASP A 50 7.68 1.51 -12.57
CA ASP A 50 7.21 0.16 -12.88
C ASP A 50 7.34 -0.84 -11.70
N THR A 51 7.96 -1.96 -11.97
CA THR A 51 8.03 -3.11 -11.07
C THR A 51 8.66 -2.80 -9.72
N GLU A 52 9.75 -2.04 -9.69
CA GLU A 52 10.41 -1.66 -8.43
C GLU A 52 9.52 -0.76 -7.57
N ALA A 53 8.83 0.20 -8.19
CA ALA A 53 7.88 1.05 -7.49
C ALA A 53 6.72 0.24 -6.90
N MET A 54 6.23 -0.74 -7.63
CA MET A 54 5.16 -1.63 -7.18
C MET A 54 5.62 -2.55 -6.03
N GLN A 55 6.82 -3.09 -6.10
CA GLN A 55 7.41 -3.85 -4.99
C GLN A 55 7.56 -3.02 -3.72
N GLN A 56 8.04 -1.80 -3.84
CA GLN A 56 8.13 -0.88 -2.71
C GLN A 56 6.76 -0.53 -2.14
N ALA A 57 5.76 -0.36 -2.98
CA ALA A 57 4.40 -0.11 -2.54
C ALA A 57 3.83 -1.28 -1.72
N VAL A 58 4.04 -2.52 -2.17
CA VAL A 58 3.65 -3.72 -1.42
C VAL A 58 4.34 -3.77 -0.06
N MET A 59 5.65 -3.55 -0.02
CA MET A 59 6.41 -3.56 1.23
C MET A 59 5.92 -2.47 2.19
N LYS A 60 5.64 -1.29 1.68
CA LYS A 60 5.13 -0.18 2.48
C LYS A 60 3.77 -0.51 3.10
N ILE A 61 2.88 -1.14 2.37
CA ILE A 61 1.58 -1.61 2.86
C ILE A 61 1.77 -2.60 4.00
N LEU A 62 2.64 -3.59 3.82
CA LEU A 62 2.85 -4.66 4.80
C LEU A 62 3.62 -4.22 6.05
N THR A 63 4.43 -3.17 5.95
CA THR A 63 5.16 -2.61 7.09
C THR A 63 4.37 -1.57 7.87
N THR A 64 3.23 -1.13 7.34
CA THR A 64 2.37 -0.12 7.98
C THR A 64 1.19 -0.78 8.67
N GLU A 65 1.03 -0.56 9.97
CA GLU A 65 -0.16 -1.01 10.69
C GLU A 65 -1.35 -0.09 10.33
N ARG A 66 -2.47 -0.70 9.97
CA ARG A 66 -3.70 0.01 9.61
C ARG A 66 -4.22 0.82 10.80
N TYR A 67 -4.73 2.01 10.53
CA TYR A 67 -5.28 2.97 11.51
C TYR A 67 -4.25 3.62 12.46
N GLU A 68 -2.98 3.34 12.34
CA GLU A 68 -1.98 3.87 13.25
C GLU A 68 -1.50 5.28 12.84
N HIS A 69 -1.58 5.61 11.56
CA HIS A 69 -1.07 6.86 11.03
C HIS A 69 -2.19 7.67 10.35
N GLU A 70 -2.45 8.86 10.89
CA GLU A 70 -3.47 9.77 10.35
C GLU A 70 -3.17 10.32 8.95
N ILE A 71 -1.90 10.28 8.54
CA ILE A 71 -1.46 10.76 7.23
C ILE A 71 -1.83 9.83 6.08
N TYR A 72 -2.20 8.59 6.38
CA TYR A 72 -2.65 7.62 5.39
C TYR A 72 -4.19 7.53 5.39
N SER A 73 -4.75 7.07 4.28
CA SER A 73 -6.17 6.73 4.27
C SER A 73 -6.47 5.64 5.31
N TRP A 74 -7.69 5.65 5.81
CA TRP A 74 -8.10 4.74 6.89
C TRP A 74 -7.97 3.25 6.54
N ASP A 75 -7.98 2.90 5.26
CA ASP A 75 -7.85 1.54 4.75
C ASP A 75 -6.42 1.17 4.33
N PHE A 76 -5.46 2.11 4.51
CA PHE A 76 -4.07 1.85 4.16
C PHE A 76 -3.36 1.03 5.24
N GLY A 77 -2.58 0.03 4.80
CA GLY A 77 -1.81 -0.82 5.67
C GLY A 77 -2.49 -2.15 6.01
N ILE A 78 -1.85 -2.93 6.86
CA ILE A 78 -2.34 -4.25 7.29
C ILE A 78 -2.67 -4.24 8.78
N GLU A 79 -3.72 -4.96 9.17
CA GLU A 79 -4.06 -5.19 10.57
C GLU A 79 -3.36 -6.44 11.09
N THR A 80 -2.44 -6.30 12.00
CA THR A 80 -1.72 -7.42 12.62
C THR A 80 -1.73 -7.40 14.14
N LYS A 81 -2.08 -6.29 14.76
CA LYS A 81 -2.04 -6.12 16.23
C LYS A 81 -2.89 -7.12 16.99
N ASP A 82 -4.05 -7.47 16.48
CA ASP A 82 -4.95 -8.44 17.08
C ASP A 82 -4.47 -9.90 16.96
N LEU A 83 -3.49 -10.13 16.10
CA LEU A 83 -2.87 -11.44 15.91
C LEU A 83 -1.73 -11.73 16.90
N TYR A 84 -1.21 -10.70 17.56
CA TYR A 84 -0.15 -10.86 18.56
C TYR A 84 -0.66 -11.67 19.76
N GLY A 85 0.11 -12.69 20.14
CA GLY A 85 -0.24 -13.57 21.24
C GLY A 85 -1.24 -14.68 20.92
N MET A 86 -1.72 -14.72 19.69
CA MET A 86 -2.57 -15.82 19.20
C MET A 86 -1.76 -17.05 18.82
N ASP A 87 -2.45 -18.20 18.72
CA ASP A 87 -1.84 -19.42 18.23
C ASP A 87 -1.24 -19.21 16.83
N ILE A 88 0.00 -19.63 16.64
CA ILE A 88 0.72 -19.46 15.39
C ILE A 88 -0.01 -20.09 14.18
N LEU A 89 -0.70 -21.21 14.36
CA LEU A 89 -1.47 -21.82 13.29
C LEU A 89 -2.66 -20.96 12.88
N PHE A 90 -3.30 -20.34 13.86
CA PHE A 90 -4.37 -19.37 13.60
C PHE A 90 -3.84 -18.14 12.86
N VAL A 91 -2.71 -17.59 13.32
CA VAL A 91 -2.03 -16.45 12.67
C VAL A 91 -1.70 -16.76 11.20
N MET A 92 -1.14 -17.93 10.94
CA MET A 92 -0.81 -18.35 9.56
C MET A 92 -2.04 -18.42 8.66
N SER A 93 -3.17 -18.86 9.18
CA SER A 93 -4.43 -18.91 8.41
C SER A 93 -5.04 -17.55 8.15
N GLU A 94 -4.92 -16.63 9.12
CA GLU A 94 -5.47 -15.29 9.03
C GLU A 94 -4.62 -14.35 8.14
N LEU A 95 -3.30 -14.50 8.17
CA LEU A 95 -2.39 -13.63 7.43
C LEU A 95 -2.68 -13.58 5.93
N LYS A 96 -3.09 -14.68 5.33
CA LYS A 96 -3.46 -14.72 3.92
C LYS A 96 -4.54 -13.69 3.60
N THR A 97 -5.64 -13.74 4.34
CA THR A 97 -6.77 -12.81 4.15
C THR A 97 -6.37 -11.37 4.44
N ARG A 98 -5.59 -11.16 5.51
CA ARG A 98 -5.10 -9.84 5.89
C ARG A 98 -4.19 -9.21 4.83
N ILE A 99 -3.28 -9.99 4.27
CA ILE A 99 -2.39 -9.55 3.18
C ILE A 99 -3.19 -9.22 1.92
N GLU A 100 -4.11 -10.10 1.55
CA GLU A 100 -4.96 -9.89 0.39
C GLU A 100 -5.80 -8.61 0.54
N ASP A 101 -6.47 -8.43 1.67
CA ASP A 101 -7.27 -7.23 1.94
C ASP A 101 -6.43 -5.95 1.95
N ALA A 102 -5.24 -6.01 2.53
CA ALA A 102 -4.35 -4.86 2.62
C ALA A 102 -3.82 -4.42 1.25
N ILE A 103 -3.44 -5.37 0.42
CA ILE A 103 -2.88 -5.10 -0.91
C ILE A 103 -3.97 -4.68 -1.88
N THR A 104 -5.11 -5.36 -1.89
CA THR A 104 -6.21 -5.04 -2.81
C THR A 104 -6.98 -3.77 -2.44
N ALA A 105 -6.77 -3.21 -1.26
CA ALA A 105 -7.24 -1.88 -0.91
C ALA A 105 -6.58 -0.77 -1.73
N ASP A 106 -5.42 -1.04 -2.30
CA ASP A 106 -4.73 -0.13 -3.22
C ASP A 106 -5.14 -0.45 -4.67
N ASP A 107 -5.65 0.54 -5.38
CA ASP A 107 -6.18 0.40 -6.74
C ASP A 107 -5.15 -0.06 -7.77
N ARG A 108 -3.87 0.03 -7.45
CA ARG A 108 -2.78 -0.44 -8.32
C ARG A 108 -2.66 -1.95 -8.38
N PHE A 109 -3.26 -2.65 -7.43
CA PHE A 109 -3.18 -4.11 -7.30
C PHE A 109 -4.54 -4.76 -7.47
N GLU A 110 -4.57 -5.85 -8.22
CA GLU A 110 -5.80 -6.58 -8.54
C GLU A 110 -6.00 -7.80 -7.66
N SER A 111 -4.95 -8.59 -7.48
CA SER A 111 -5.05 -9.85 -6.72
C SER A 111 -3.74 -10.26 -6.08
N VAL A 112 -3.85 -11.18 -5.12
CA VAL A 112 -2.72 -11.87 -4.47
C VAL A 112 -2.91 -13.36 -4.66
N ASP A 113 -1.94 -13.99 -5.30
CA ASP A 113 -1.99 -15.40 -5.67
C ASP A 113 -0.75 -16.15 -5.15
N ASP A 114 -0.71 -17.46 -5.37
CA ASP A 114 0.42 -18.32 -5.01
C ASP A 114 0.92 -18.15 -3.57
N TYR A 115 -0.01 -17.93 -2.65
CA TYR A 115 0.33 -17.70 -1.25
C TYR A 115 0.88 -18.96 -0.60
N PHE A 116 2.08 -18.81 -0.05
CA PHE A 116 2.73 -19.82 0.77
C PHE A 116 3.18 -19.22 2.10
N VAL A 117 3.01 -19.95 3.18
CA VAL A 117 3.35 -19.50 4.53
C VAL A 117 4.06 -20.62 5.29
N GLU A 118 5.13 -20.27 5.98
CA GLU A 118 5.85 -21.20 6.85
C GLU A 118 6.31 -20.51 8.14
N LYS A 119 6.40 -21.29 9.18
CA LYS A 119 6.98 -20.85 10.45
C LYS A 119 8.49 -21.00 10.40
N VAL A 120 9.23 -19.90 10.47
CA VAL A 120 10.70 -19.91 10.40
C VAL A 120 11.38 -19.64 11.75
N GLY A 121 10.62 -19.22 12.75
CA GLY A 121 11.14 -18.95 14.09
C GLY A 121 10.07 -19.17 15.15
N LYS A 122 10.36 -18.81 16.40
CA LYS A 122 9.43 -19.01 17.50
C LYS A 122 8.11 -18.30 17.26
N ASN A 123 8.16 -17.05 16.80
CA ASN A 123 6.99 -16.22 16.50
C ASN A 123 7.15 -15.50 15.15
N ILE A 124 7.97 -16.05 14.26
CA ILE A 124 8.21 -15.46 12.95
C ILE A 124 7.55 -16.32 11.89
N VAL A 125 6.73 -15.70 11.08
CA VAL A 125 6.02 -16.31 9.96
C VAL A 125 6.52 -15.71 8.66
N HIS A 126 7.08 -16.56 7.81
CA HIS A 126 7.54 -16.18 6.49
C HIS A 126 6.42 -16.40 5.47
N CYS A 127 6.08 -15.37 4.73
CA CYS A 127 5.06 -15.40 3.70
C CYS A 127 5.67 -15.10 2.34
N THR A 128 5.36 -15.92 1.36
CA THR A 128 5.64 -15.65 -0.06
C THR A 128 4.35 -15.64 -0.84
N PHE A 129 4.24 -14.73 -1.78
CA PHE A 129 3.03 -14.59 -2.61
C PHE A 129 3.36 -13.83 -3.90
N THR A 130 2.44 -13.91 -4.86
CA THR A 130 2.52 -13.18 -6.11
C THR A 130 1.40 -12.15 -6.14
N VAL A 131 1.77 -10.89 -6.36
CA VAL A 131 0.82 -9.80 -6.53
C VAL A 131 0.64 -9.51 -8.00
N THR A 132 -0.62 -9.45 -8.45
CA THR A 132 -0.96 -9.04 -9.81
C THR A 132 -1.39 -7.58 -9.79
N THR A 133 -0.75 -6.76 -10.60
CA THR A 133 -1.10 -5.34 -10.76
C THR A 133 -2.34 -5.18 -11.62
N ALA A 134 -3.00 -4.02 -11.55
CA ALA A 134 -4.13 -3.67 -12.41
C ALA A 134 -3.77 -3.72 -13.91
N GLY A 135 -2.50 -3.57 -14.25
CA GLY A 135 -1.98 -3.73 -15.62
C GLY A 135 -1.71 -5.18 -16.04
N GLY A 136 -1.92 -6.15 -15.14
CA GLY A 136 -1.68 -7.57 -15.41
C GLY A 136 -0.25 -8.04 -15.17
N GLU A 137 0.63 -7.21 -14.65
CA GLU A 137 1.99 -7.58 -14.29
C GLU A 137 2.00 -8.37 -12.99
N GLN A 138 2.80 -9.43 -12.93
CA GLN A 138 2.96 -10.27 -11.75
C GLN A 138 4.27 -9.96 -11.04
N ILE A 139 4.17 -9.74 -9.73
CA ILE A 139 5.30 -9.39 -8.87
C ILE A 139 5.40 -10.40 -7.74
N GLY A 140 6.49 -11.16 -7.71
CA GLY A 140 6.81 -12.03 -6.58
C GLY A 140 7.22 -11.18 -5.36
N SER A 141 6.62 -11.46 -4.22
CA SER A 141 6.89 -10.75 -2.97
C SER A 141 7.05 -11.73 -1.83
N GLU A 142 7.87 -11.34 -0.85
CA GLU A 142 8.06 -12.10 0.39
C GLU A 142 8.12 -11.15 1.58
N TYR A 143 7.64 -11.60 2.72
CA TYR A 143 7.66 -10.80 3.94
C TYR A 143 7.67 -11.68 5.19
N ASP A 144 8.45 -11.26 6.19
CA ASP A 144 8.51 -11.91 7.49
C ASP A 144 7.72 -11.12 8.52
N PHE A 145 6.69 -11.75 9.08
CA PHE A 145 5.91 -11.19 10.18
C PHE A 145 6.47 -11.68 11.51
N ASP A 146 6.96 -10.76 12.32
CA ASP A 146 7.35 -11.02 13.70
C ASP A 146 6.15 -10.85 14.63
N MET A 147 5.62 -11.95 15.12
CA MET A 147 4.47 -12.00 16.02
C MET A 147 4.87 -12.04 17.50
N THR A 148 6.05 -11.57 17.83
CA THR A 148 6.55 -11.57 19.22
C THR A 148 5.74 -10.65 20.15
N GLY A 149 4.84 -9.85 19.60
CA GLY A 149 3.87 -9.08 20.36
C GLY A 149 4.50 -7.90 21.07
N GLY A 150 4.75 -6.92 20.32
CA GLY A 150 5.34 -5.73 20.76
C GLY A 150 4.86 -4.87 21.83
#